data_2e7b9f73e6e94a12fd5af14f0f9aba45
#
_entry.id   2e7b9f73e6e94a12fd5af14f0f9aba45
#
_cell.length_a   1.000
_cell.length_b   1.000
_cell.length_c   1.000
_cell.angle_alpha   90.00
_cell.angle_beta   90.00
_cell.angle_gamma   90.00
#
_symmetry.space_group_name_H-M   'P 1'
#
loop_
_entity.id
_entity.type
_entity.pdbx_description
1 polymer ?
#
loop_
_entity_poly.entity_id
_entity_poly.type
_entity_poly.pdbx_seq_one_letter_code
_entity_poly.pdbx_strand_id
1 'polypeptide(L)'
;MELRFEDDPLAQSFVARIPELRARHRALGLTDEESGATIQSLPRHVALHRECGGEPGGWEVEWIEMIWDGKLSELGRLQFEDHGDGVLDVHIPETGLPLAPGACDASLARAREVYPGHHTARCTSWLLDPQLADALPPASNIVRFQRRFELRDEGREANDDVRRFVFRTYERDLDKLTSRTTLERALAERMRAGGTWRAPTGVTSLR
;
A
#
# COMPACT_ATOMS: atom_id res chain seq x y z
N MET A 1 -3.28 -26.60 13.49
CA MET A 1 -4.63 -26.00 13.60
C MET A 1 -4.51 -24.62 13.01
N GLU A 2 -5.00 -24.45 11.78
CA GLU A 2 -4.93 -23.18 11.08
C GLU A 2 -5.99 -22.25 11.68
N LEU A 3 -5.57 -21.23 12.42
CA LEU A 3 -6.49 -20.21 12.95
C LEU A 3 -7.12 -19.47 11.74
N ARG A 4 -8.41 -19.61 11.56
CA ARG A 4 -9.14 -18.77 10.62
C ARG A 4 -9.19 -17.35 11.17
N PHE A 5 -9.21 -16.35 10.29
CA PHE A 5 -9.37 -14.94 10.69
C PHE A 5 -10.58 -14.74 11.64
N GLU A 6 -11.64 -15.50 11.41
CA GLU A 6 -12.87 -15.50 12.20
C GLU A 6 -12.70 -16.00 13.67
N ASP A 7 -11.66 -16.79 13.93
CA ASP A 7 -11.37 -17.34 15.27
C ASP A 7 -10.39 -16.45 16.08
N ASP A 8 -9.88 -15.37 15.47
CA ASP A 8 -8.99 -14.41 16.13
C ASP A 8 -9.81 -13.38 16.91
N PRO A 9 -9.57 -13.20 18.24
CA PRO A 9 -10.27 -12.19 19.05
C PRO A 9 -10.17 -10.77 18.49
N LEU A 10 -9.03 -10.42 17.87
CA LEU A 10 -8.80 -9.13 17.23
C LEU A 10 -9.70 -8.95 16.00
N ALA A 11 -9.80 -10.01 15.19
CA ALA A 11 -10.69 -10.05 14.04
C ALA A 11 -12.16 -9.95 14.45
N GLN A 12 -12.58 -10.64 15.50
CA GLN A 12 -13.94 -10.55 16.04
C GLN A 12 -14.25 -9.13 16.53
N SER A 13 -13.31 -8.50 17.25
CA SER A 13 -13.41 -7.11 17.67
C SER A 13 -13.56 -6.15 16.47
N PHE A 14 -12.81 -6.38 15.41
CA PHE A 14 -12.91 -5.61 14.17
C PHE A 14 -14.28 -5.77 13.50
N VAL A 15 -14.76 -7.00 13.35
CA VAL A 15 -16.06 -7.30 12.75
C VAL A 15 -17.20 -6.63 13.51
N ALA A 16 -17.15 -6.64 14.83
CA ALA A 16 -18.17 -6.00 15.67
C ALA A 16 -18.27 -4.47 15.43
N ARG A 17 -17.20 -3.81 14.99
CA ARG A 17 -17.18 -2.36 14.72
C ARG A 17 -17.52 -1.99 13.27
N ILE A 18 -17.70 -2.93 12.36
CA ILE A 18 -18.03 -2.65 10.94
C ILE A 18 -19.23 -1.71 10.78
N PRO A 19 -20.34 -1.84 11.52
CA PRO A 19 -21.47 -0.90 11.39
C PRO A 19 -21.07 0.55 11.69
N GLU A 20 -20.25 0.78 12.72
CA GLU A 20 -19.73 2.10 13.08
C GLU A 20 -18.80 2.65 11.98
N LEU A 21 -17.89 1.84 11.48
CA LEU A 21 -17.00 2.19 10.38
C LEU A 21 -17.78 2.61 9.12
N ARG A 22 -18.80 1.85 8.76
CA ARG A 22 -19.67 2.20 7.61
C ARG A 22 -20.40 3.51 7.83
N ALA A 23 -20.81 3.83 9.06
CA ALA A 23 -21.42 5.12 9.36
C ALA A 23 -20.42 6.27 9.20
N ARG A 24 -19.17 6.10 9.66
CA ARG A 24 -18.09 7.09 9.47
C ARG A 24 -17.75 7.27 7.98
N HIS A 25 -17.63 6.19 7.23
CA HIS A 25 -17.35 6.24 5.78
C HIS A 25 -18.44 7.00 5.03
N ARG A 26 -19.72 6.77 5.35
CA ARG A 26 -20.84 7.55 4.77
C ARG A 26 -20.76 9.03 5.14
N ALA A 27 -20.39 9.36 6.36
CA ALA A 27 -20.21 10.75 6.79
C ALA A 27 -19.07 11.47 6.04
N LEU A 28 -18.02 10.71 5.61
CA LEU A 28 -16.95 11.19 4.73
C LEU A 28 -17.36 11.26 3.26
N GLY A 29 -18.55 10.75 2.88
CA GLY A 29 -18.99 10.71 1.49
C GLY A 29 -18.43 9.54 0.67
N LEU A 30 -17.95 8.47 1.33
CA LEU A 30 -17.57 7.23 0.65
C LEU A 30 -18.81 6.48 0.18
N THR A 31 -18.71 5.85 -1.00
CA THR A 31 -19.72 4.90 -1.48
C THR A 31 -19.67 3.60 -0.66
N ASP A 32 -20.72 2.76 -0.77
CA ASP A 32 -20.71 1.44 -0.12
C ASP A 32 -19.60 0.52 -0.66
N GLU A 33 -19.23 0.68 -1.94
CA GLU A 33 -18.12 -0.04 -2.56
C GLU A 33 -16.78 0.40 -1.97
N GLU A 34 -16.50 1.71 -1.89
CA GLU A 34 -15.29 2.27 -1.28
C GLU A 34 -15.18 1.89 0.21
N SER A 35 -16.29 1.96 0.94
CA SER A 35 -16.37 1.51 2.32
C SER A 35 -16.05 0.02 2.45
N GLY A 36 -16.61 -0.81 1.57
CA GLY A 36 -16.32 -2.24 1.51
C GLY A 36 -14.85 -2.53 1.21
N ALA A 37 -14.27 -1.86 0.21
CA ALA A 37 -12.86 -2.00 -0.16
C ALA A 37 -11.93 -1.62 1.00
N THR A 38 -12.21 -0.50 1.70
CA THR A 38 -11.46 -0.06 2.87
C THR A 38 -11.48 -1.11 3.99
N ILE A 39 -12.64 -1.65 4.32
CA ILE A 39 -12.78 -2.68 5.35
C ILE A 39 -12.04 -3.96 4.95
N GLN A 40 -12.09 -4.33 3.66
CA GLN A 40 -11.39 -5.51 3.14
C GLN A 40 -9.87 -5.36 3.08
N SER A 41 -9.31 -4.17 3.31
CA SER A 41 -7.86 -3.99 3.34
C SER A 41 -7.20 -4.79 4.46
N LEU A 42 -7.82 -4.88 5.63
CA LEU A 42 -7.28 -5.63 6.77
C LEU A 42 -7.14 -7.14 6.47
N PRO A 43 -8.19 -7.88 6.07
CA PRO A 43 -8.02 -9.30 5.75
C PRO A 43 -7.03 -9.54 4.60
N ARG A 44 -6.88 -8.62 3.64
CA ARG A 44 -5.82 -8.71 2.60
C ARG A 44 -4.43 -8.61 3.22
N HIS A 45 -4.18 -7.66 4.12
CA HIS A 45 -2.89 -7.53 4.82
C HIS A 45 -2.55 -8.75 5.66
N VAL A 46 -3.52 -9.27 6.42
CA VAL A 46 -3.35 -10.50 7.20
C VAL A 46 -3.03 -11.70 6.30
N ALA A 47 -3.73 -11.83 5.18
CA ALA A 47 -3.49 -12.90 4.21
C ALA A 47 -2.07 -12.82 3.62
N LEU A 48 -1.61 -11.62 3.22
CA LEU A 48 -0.26 -11.42 2.71
C LEU A 48 0.80 -11.78 3.76
N HIS A 49 0.62 -11.32 5.01
CA HIS A 49 1.57 -11.61 6.08
C HIS A 49 1.74 -13.11 6.31
N ARG A 50 0.63 -13.85 6.34
CA ARG A 50 0.63 -15.32 6.45
C ARG A 50 1.25 -15.99 5.22
N GLU A 51 0.95 -15.50 4.01
CA GLU A 51 1.56 -16.01 2.78
C GLU A 51 3.09 -15.88 2.79
N CYS A 52 3.60 -14.79 3.37
CA CYS A 52 5.03 -14.59 3.57
C CYS A 52 5.66 -15.49 4.64
N GLY A 53 4.88 -16.26 5.39
CA GLY A 53 5.34 -17.07 6.53
C GLY A 53 5.49 -16.29 7.83
N GLY A 54 4.81 -15.14 7.95
CA GLY A 54 4.80 -14.31 9.15
C GLY A 54 3.88 -14.87 10.24
N GLU A 55 4.28 -14.68 11.49
CA GLU A 55 3.46 -14.97 12.66
C GLU A 55 2.47 -13.81 12.92
N PRO A 56 1.28 -14.08 13.46
CA PRO A 56 0.33 -13.04 13.84
C PRO A 56 0.94 -12.02 14.81
N GLY A 57 0.74 -10.73 14.59
CA GLY A 57 1.12 -9.69 15.56
C GLY A 57 1.59 -8.36 14.95
N GLY A 58 1.76 -7.39 15.81
CA GLY A 58 2.46 -6.11 15.65
C GLY A 58 1.86 -5.13 14.65
N TRP A 59 2.25 -5.22 13.40
CA TRP A 59 1.88 -4.24 12.37
C TRP A 59 0.39 -4.31 11.95
N GLU A 60 -0.27 -5.44 12.17
CA GLU A 60 -1.71 -5.58 11.92
C GLU A 60 -2.52 -4.66 12.84
N VAL A 61 -2.02 -4.40 14.04
CA VAL A 61 -2.66 -3.51 15.02
C VAL A 61 -2.69 -2.08 14.48
N GLU A 62 -1.60 -1.57 13.90
CA GLU A 62 -1.54 -0.23 13.33
C GLU A 62 -2.55 -0.05 12.19
N TRP A 63 -2.68 -1.05 11.30
CA TRP A 63 -3.69 -1.01 10.24
C TRP A 63 -5.12 -1.07 10.78
N ILE A 64 -5.37 -1.89 11.81
CA ILE A 64 -6.67 -1.94 12.48
C ILE A 64 -7.00 -0.57 13.07
N GLU A 65 -6.08 0.05 13.77
CA GLU A 65 -6.27 1.37 14.39
C GLU A 65 -6.55 2.44 13.34
N MET A 66 -5.79 2.49 12.24
CA MET A 66 -6.03 3.42 11.13
C MET A 66 -7.45 3.29 10.55
N ILE A 67 -7.89 2.05 10.32
CA ILE A 67 -9.24 1.79 9.80
C ILE A 67 -10.28 2.16 10.85
N TRP A 68 -10.09 1.76 12.10
CA TRP A 68 -11.03 2.06 13.19
C TRP A 68 -11.20 3.54 13.47
N ASP A 69 -10.13 4.29 13.36
CA ASP A 69 -10.15 5.74 13.51
C ASP A 69 -10.77 6.46 12.30
N GLY A 70 -11.06 5.70 11.23
CA GLY A 70 -11.58 6.26 9.98
C GLY A 70 -10.55 7.10 9.22
N LYS A 71 -9.26 6.89 9.49
CA LYS A 71 -8.17 7.61 8.84
C LYS A 71 -7.87 7.07 7.45
N LEU A 72 -8.11 5.77 7.22
CA LEU A 72 -7.82 5.09 5.96
C LEU A 72 -9.07 5.02 5.08
N SER A 73 -8.92 5.35 3.80
CA SER A 73 -9.94 5.18 2.75
C SER A 73 -9.34 4.57 1.50
N GLU A 74 -9.92 3.48 1.00
CA GLU A 74 -9.56 2.91 -0.30
C GLU A 74 -10.46 3.51 -1.39
N LEU A 75 -9.87 4.33 -2.25
CA LEU A 75 -10.55 5.07 -3.31
C LEU A 75 -10.07 4.57 -4.67
N GLY A 76 -10.63 3.48 -5.11
CA GLY A 76 -10.23 2.82 -6.36
C GLY A 76 -8.88 2.11 -6.25
N ARG A 77 -7.86 2.54 -7.02
CA ARG A 77 -6.56 1.83 -7.06
C ARG A 77 -5.63 2.18 -5.91
N LEU A 78 -5.88 3.27 -5.20
CA LEU A 78 -5.02 3.77 -4.12
C LEU A 78 -5.79 3.86 -2.81
N GLN A 79 -5.05 3.83 -1.70
CA GLN A 79 -5.55 4.13 -0.37
C GLN A 79 -4.99 5.48 0.09
N PHE A 80 -5.76 6.16 0.88
CA PHE A 80 -5.42 7.47 1.44
C PHE A 80 -5.60 7.46 2.94
N GLU A 81 -4.56 7.90 3.64
CA GLU A 81 -4.57 8.03 5.09
C GLU A 81 -4.55 9.52 5.45
N ASP A 82 -5.51 9.94 6.28
CA ASP A 82 -5.64 11.31 6.78
C ASP A 82 -5.14 11.40 8.23
N HIS A 83 -4.08 12.15 8.43
CA HIS A 83 -3.53 12.48 9.76
C HIS A 83 -4.07 13.79 10.34
N GLY A 84 -4.94 14.51 9.62
CA GLY A 84 -5.50 15.79 10.04
C GLY A 84 -4.55 16.99 9.88
N ASP A 85 -3.42 16.83 9.18
CA ASP A 85 -2.40 17.87 8.93
C ASP A 85 -2.52 18.54 7.55
N GLY A 86 -3.57 18.20 6.79
CA GLY A 86 -3.82 18.72 5.44
C GLY A 86 -3.03 18.01 4.34
N VAL A 87 -2.33 16.93 4.67
CA VAL A 87 -1.63 16.03 3.76
C VAL A 87 -2.29 14.66 3.79
N LEU A 88 -2.46 14.02 2.65
CA LEU A 88 -2.90 12.62 2.56
C LEU A 88 -1.71 11.71 2.29
N ASP A 89 -1.50 10.71 3.11
CA ASP A 89 -0.55 9.64 2.80
C ASP A 89 -1.18 8.65 1.82
N VAL A 90 -0.43 8.32 0.76
CA VAL A 90 -0.86 7.41 -0.31
C VAL A 90 -0.25 6.04 -0.08
N HIS A 91 -1.12 5.04 0.05
CA HIS A 91 -0.72 3.64 0.08
C HIS A 91 -1.17 2.91 -1.18
N ILE A 92 -0.45 1.87 -1.56
CA ILE A 92 -0.75 1.04 -2.72
C ILE A 92 -1.27 -0.32 -2.22
N PRO A 93 -2.60 -0.54 -2.24
CA PRO A 93 -3.17 -1.78 -1.74
C PRO A 93 -2.78 -2.99 -2.61
N GLU A 94 -2.56 -4.14 -1.96
CA GLU A 94 -2.18 -5.39 -2.61
C GLU A 94 -3.41 -6.10 -3.20
N THR A 95 -4.02 -5.47 -4.17
CA THR A 95 -5.21 -6.01 -4.86
C THR A 95 -4.85 -6.93 -6.03
N GLY A 96 -3.56 -7.06 -6.36
CA GLY A 96 -3.10 -7.74 -7.59
C GLY A 96 -3.37 -6.93 -8.87
N LEU A 97 -4.05 -5.80 -8.79
CA LEU A 97 -4.36 -4.96 -9.95
C LEU A 97 -3.16 -4.08 -10.34
N PRO A 98 -2.94 -3.83 -11.64
CA PRO A 98 -1.86 -2.98 -12.10
C PRO A 98 -2.04 -1.52 -11.65
N LEU A 99 -0.93 -0.79 -11.49
CA LEU A 99 -0.92 0.67 -11.26
C LEU A 99 -1.18 1.41 -12.59
N ALA A 100 -2.31 1.08 -13.26
CA ALA A 100 -2.66 1.72 -14.52
C ALA A 100 -2.80 3.24 -14.32
N PRO A 101 -2.21 4.06 -15.23
CA PRO A 101 -2.19 5.52 -15.06
C PRO A 101 -3.57 6.12 -14.83
N GLY A 102 -4.57 5.76 -15.64
CA GLY A 102 -5.93 6.28 -15.48
C GLY A 102 -6.60 5.86 -14.17
N ALA A 103 -6.31 4.66 -13.65
CA ALA A 103 -6.84 4.23 -12.36
C ALA A 103 -6.23 5.02 -11.19
N CYS A 104 -4.92 5.30 -11.25
CA CYS A 104 -4.27 6.16 -10.25
C CYS A 104 -4.78 7.61 -10.32
N ASP A 105 -4.98 8.13 -11.54
CA ASP A 105 -5.50 9.49 -11.75
C ASP A 105 -6.94 9.59 -11.21
N ALA A 106 -7.78 8.59 -11.46
CA ALA A 106 -9.14 8.52 -10.92
C ALA A 106 -9.14 8.46 -9.38
N SER A 107 -8.23 7.69 -8.77
CA SER A 107 -8.10 7.63 -7.31
C SER A 107 -7.70 8.97 -6.71
N LEU A 108 -6.73 9.68 -7.31
CA LEU A 108 -6.33 11.02 -6.86
C LEU A 108 -7.45 12.05 -7.06
N ALA A 109 -8.21 11.96 -8.16
CA ALA A 109 -9.37 12.81 -8.38
C ALA A 109 -10.45 12.57 -7.32
N ARG A 110 -10.73 11.30 -7.01
CA ARG A 110 -11.70 10.94 -5.98
C ARG A 110 -11.27 11.40 -4.58
N ALA A 111 -9.97 11.30 -4.26
CA ALA A 111 -9.43 11.80 -3.01
C ALA A 111 -9.68 13.31 -2.81
N ARG A 112 -9.59 14.11 -3.88
CA ARG A 112 -9.95 15.56 -3.82
C ARG A 112 -11.40 15.81 -3.47
N GLU A 113 -12.30 14.95 -3.92
CA GLU A 113 -13.73 15.07 -3.61
C GLU A 113 -14.03 14.68 -2.15
N VAL A 114 -13.39 13.60 -1.67
CA VAL A 114 -13.58 13.11 -0.30
C VAL A 114 -12.88 14.00 0.72
N TYR A 115 -11.74 14.57 0.36
CA TYR A 115 -10.89 15.38 1.23
C TYR A 115 -10.63 16.79 0.66
N PRO A 116 -11.67 17.64 0.52
CA PRO A 116 -11.54 18.92 -0.18
C PRO A 116 -10.60 19.92 0.49
N GLY A 117 -10.26 19.72 1.78
CA GLY A 117 -9.29 20.54 2.51
C GLY A 117 -7.83 20.14 2.32
N HIS A 118 -7.56 19.06 1.60
CA HIS A 118 -6.22 18.55 1.40
C HIS A 118 -5.70 18.96 0.02
N HIS A 119 -4.46 19.45 -0.04
CA HIS A 119 -3.85 19.96 -1.27
C HIS A 119 -2.59 19.21 -1.69
N THR A 120 -2.11 18.31 -0.84
CA THR A 120 -0.90 17.53 -1.05
C THR A 120 -1.16 16.07 -0.73
N ALA A 121 -0.66 15.19 -1.61
CA ALA A 121 -0.55 13.77 -1.32
C ALA A 121 0.93 13.39 -1.18
N ARG A 122 1.24 12.56 -0.21
CA ARG A 122 2.58 12.06 0.10
C ARG A 122 2.59 10.54 -0.02
N CYS A 123 3.61 9.98 -0.64
CA CYS A 123 3.79 8.53 -0.73
C CYS A 123 5.21 8.18 -0.29
N THR A 124 5.36 7.27 0.66
CA THR A 124 6.64 6.68 1.03
C THR A 124 6.64 5.21 0.62
N SER A 125 7.39 4.87 -0.42
CA SER A 125 7.33 3.54 -1.01
C SER A 125 8.60 3.19 -1.77
N TRP A 126 8.99 1.91 -1.72
CA TRP A 126 10.04 1.36 -2.59
C TRP A 126 9.68 1.49 -4.08
N LEU A 127 8.40 1.58 -4.43
CA LEU A 127 7.96 1.85 -5.81
C LEU A 127 8.40 3.23 -6.32
N LEU A 128 8.80 4.14 -5.44
CA LEU A 128 9.34 5.46 -5.81
C LEU A 128 10.87 5.47 -5.93
N ASP A 129 11.56 4.35 -5.69
CA ASP A 129 13.02 4.28 -5.88
C ASP A 129 13.39 4.62 -7.33
N PRO A 130 14.20 5.68 -7.58
CA PRO A 130 14.59 6.10 -8.94
C PRO A 130 15.27 5.00 -9.74
N GLN A 131 15.96 4.07 -9.06
CA GLN A 131 16.66 2.96 -9.68
C GLN A 131 15.72 2.00 -10.44
N LEU A 132 14.42 1.99 -10.11
CA LEU A 132 13.43 1.24 -10.88
C LEU A 132 13.24 1.82 -12.30
N ALA A 133 13.41 3.13 -12.48
CA ALA A 133 13.33 3.76 -13.79
C ALA A 133 14.49 3.39 -14.71
N ASP A 134 15.65 3.00 -14.15
CA ASP A 134 16.80 2.48 -14.89
C ASP A 134 16.58 1.01 -15.30
N ALA A 135 15.85 0.26 -14.50
CA ALA A 135 15.65 -1.19 -14.66
C ALA A 135 14.38 -1.54 -15.46
N LEU A 136 13.41 -0.63 -15.56
CA LEU A 136 12.11 -0.89 -16.17
C LEU A 136 11.87 0.00 -17.40
N PRO A 137 11.09 -0.47 -18.40
CA PRO A 137 10.74 0.37 -19.54
C PRO A 137 10.07 1.69 -19.11
N PRO A 138 10.38 2.83 -19.76
CA PRO A 138 9.78 4.13 -19.42
C PRO A 138 8.24 4.17 -19.52
N ALA A 139 7.65 3.24 -20.28
CA ALA A 139 6.21 3.09 -20.43
C ALA A 139 5.58 2.17 -19.38
N SER A 140 6.36 1.57 -18.46
CA SER A 140 5.82 0.71 -17.41
C SER A 140 4.91 1.51 -16.46
N ASN A 141 3.92 0.83 -15.88
CA ASN A 141 3.00 1.46 -14.94
C ASN A 141 3.71 2.01 -13.70
N ILE A 142 4.77 1.33 -13.24
CA ILE A 142 5.57 1.77 -12.08
C ILE A 142 6.30 3.07 -12.40
N VAL A 143 7.01 3.15 -13.52
CA VAL A 143 7.73 4.38 -13.90
C VAL A 143 6.75 5.54 -14.13
N ARG A 144 5.57 5.27 -14.72
CA ARG A 144 4.51 6.28 -14.85
C ARG A 144 3.93 6.70 -13.51
N PHE A 145 3.83 5.79 -12.54
CA PHE A 145 3.40 6.11 -11.18
C PHE A 145 4.42 7.02 -10.49
N GLN A 146 5.73 6.69 -10.56
CA GLN A 146 6.81 7.50 -10.00
C GLN A 146 6.79 8.96 -10.46
N ARG A 147 6.55 9.18 -11.77
CA ARG A 147 6.55 10.54 -12.39
C ARG A 147 5.49 11.48 -11.82
N ARG A 148 4.55 11.00 -11.02
CA ARG A 148 3.56 11.84 -10.32
C ARG A 148 4.13 12.53 -9.10
N PHE A 149 5.25 12.03 -8.57
CA PHE A 149 5.79 12.46 -7.30
C PHE A 149 7.13 13.17 -7.46
N GLU A 150 7.27 14.28 -6.76
CA GLU A 150 8.55 14.94 -6.54
C GLU A 150 9.18 14.37 -5.28
N LEU A 151 10.36 13.74 -5.40
CA LEU A 151 11.05 13.12 -4.27
C LEU A 151 11.56 14.17 -3.29
N ARG A 152 11.49 13.86 -1.99
CA ARG A 152 11.89 14.74 -0.89
C ARG A 152 13.10 14.22 -0.12
N ASP A 153 13.38 12.94 -0.18
CA ASP A 153 14.48 12.28 0.50
C ASP A 153 14.99 11.07 -0.31
N GLU A 154 16.05 10.44 0.19
CA GLU A 154 16.59 9.21 -0.40
C GLU A 154 15.89 7.95 0.12
N GLY A 155 15.07 8.07 1.14
CA GLY A 155 14.34 6.99 1.76
C GLY A 155 15.17 6.04 2.63
N ARG A 156 14.46 5.22 3.41
CA ARG A 156 15.04 4.12 4.18
C ARG A 156 15.35 2.92 3.29
N GLU A 157 16.14 1.98 3.80
CA GLU A 157 16.28 0.67 3.17
C GLU A 157 14.92 -0.05 3.08
N ALA A 158 14.66 -0.72 1.96
CA ALA A 158 13.38 -1.34 1.65
C ALA A 158 13.50 -2.75 1.03
N ASN A 159 14.63 -3.43 1.20
CA ASN A 159 14.79 -4.81 0.70
C ASN A 159 13.77 -5.77 1.34
N ASP A 160 13.40 -5.56 2.61
CA ASP A 160 12.38 -6.36 3.28
C ASP A 160 10.97 -6.08 2.72
N ASP A 161 10.67 -4.82 2.37
CA ASP A 161 9.42 -4.48 1.68
C ASP A 161 9.33 -5.19 0.31
N VAL A 162 10.43 -5.17 -0.45
CA VAL A 162 10.50 -5.87 -1.75
C VAL A 162 10.29 -7.38 -1.60
N ARG A 163 10.92 -8.01 -0.61
CA ARG A 163 10.71 -9.43 -0.32
C ARG A 163 9.24 -9.72 -0.02
N ARG A 164 8.64 -8.92 0.86
CA ARG A 164 7.26 -9.08 1.29
C ARG A 164 6.26 -8.85 0.15
N PHE A 165 6.34 -7.69 -0.51
CA PHE A 165 5.30 -7.27 -1.45
C PHE A 165 5.44 -7.85 -2.86
N VAL A 166 6.66 -8.24 -3.26
CA VAL A 166 6.91 -8.78 -4.61
C VAL A 166 7.13 -10.28 -4.58
N PHE A 167 8.01 -10.75 -3.70
CA PHE A 167 8.37 -12.17 -3.64
C PHE A 167 7.49 -12.98 -2.67
N ARG A 168 6.61 -12.33 -1.92
CA ARG A 168 5.68 -12.97 -0.97
C ARG A 168 6.42 -13.83 0.05
N THR A 169 7.53 -13.32 0.60
CA THR A 169 8.37 -14.07 1.54
C THR A 169 9.13 -13.15 2.48
N TYR A 170 9.45 -13.67 3.68
CA TYR A 170 10.45 -13.10 4.58
C TYR A 170 11.82 -13.81 4.46
N GLU A 171 11.96 -14.76 3.52
CA GLU A 171 13.23 -15.45 3.26
C GLU A 171 14.31 -14.43 2.86
N ARG A 172 15.46 -14.52 3.54
CA ARG A 172 16.62 -13.64 3.28
C ARG A 172 17.62 -14.24 2.30
N ASP A 173 17.57 -15.54 2.09
CA ASP A 173 18.40 -16.24 1.11
C ASP A 173 17.91 -15.88 -0.31
N LEU A 174 18.71 -15.05 -0.98
CA LEU A 174 18.38 -14.51 -2.30
C LEU A 174 18.37 -15.58 -3.41
N ASP A 175 19.06 -16.72 -3.19
CA ASP A 175 19.09 -17.81 -4.14
C ASP A 175 17.77 -18.56 -4.21
N LYS A 176 16.97 -18.47 -3.17
CA LYS A 176 15.62 -19.04 -3.12
C LYS A 176 14.56 -18.18 -3.79
N LEU A 177 14.86 -16.92 -4.12
CA LEU A 177 13.89 -16.03 -4.76
C LEU A 177 13.65 -16.43 -6.22
N THR A 178 12.41 -16.79 -6.52
CA THR A 178 11.99 -17.12 -7.89
C THR A 178 11.57 -15.84 -8.61
N SER A 179 12.17 -15.56 -9.77
CA SER A 179 11.90 -14.36 -10.59
C SER A 179 11.20 -14.73 -11.89
N ARG A 180 9.93 -14.39 -12.05
CA ARG A 180 9.08 -14.70 -13.21
C ARG A 180 8.87 -13.49 -14.11
N THR A 181 8.75 -12.32 -13.53
CA THR A 181 8.48 -11.05 -14.24
C THR A 181 9.77 -10.23 -14.44
N THR A 182 9.71 -9.23 -15.32
CA THR A 182 10.81 -8.28 -15.50
C THR A 182 11.11 -7.52 -14.21
N LEU A 183 10.08 -7.12 -13.47
CA LEU A 183 10.25 -6.46 -12.18
C LEU A 183 10.98 -7.36 -11.18
N GLU A 184 10.50 -8.58 -10.96
CA GLU A 184 11.12 -9.53 -10.04
C GLU A 184 12.60 -9.80 -10.38
N ARG A 185 12.91 -9.95 -11.67
CA ARG A 185 14.31 -10.13 -12.11
C ARG A 185 15.18 -8.93 -11.74
N ALA A 186 14.75 -7.72 -12.09
CA ALA A 186 15.50 -6.50 -11.80
C ALA A 186 15.73 -6.32 -10.29
N LEU A 187 14.68 -6.59 -9.48
CA LEU A 187 14.76 -6.48 -8.03
C LEU A 187 15.73 -7.50 -7.43
N ALA A 188 15.64 -8.78 -7.84
CA ALA A 188 16.49 -9.84 -7.33
C ALA A 188 17.96 -9.68 -7.76
N GLU A 189 18.21 -9.34 -9.03
CA GLU A 189 19.56 -9.13 -9.57
C GLU A 189 20.32 -8.06 -8.79
N ARG A 190 19.66 -6.91 -8.52
CA ARG A 190 20.26 -5.85 -7.74
C ARG A 190 20.59 -6.29 -6.31
N MET A 191 19.66 -6.95 -5.62
CA MET A 191 19.92 -7.47 -4.27
C MET A 191 21.05 -8.50 -4.24
N ARG A 192 21.12 -9.41 -5.23
CA ARG A 192 22.23 -10.38 -5.36
C ARG A 192 23.57 -9.72 -5.61
N ALA A 193 23.59 -8.59 -6.30
CA ALA A 193 24.80 -7.77 -6.49
C ALA A 193 25.18 -6.94 -5.25
N GLY A 194 24.50 -7.12 -4.09
CA GLY A 194 24.75 -6.37 -2.86
C GLY A 194 24.13 -4.98 -2.85
N GLY A 195 23.27 -4.66 -3.82
CA GLY A 195 22.57 -3.38 -3.87
C GLY A 195 21.35 -3.36 -2.95
N THR A 196 20.92 -2.14 -2.63
CA THR A 196 19.79 -1.87 -1.74
C THR A 196 18.71 -1.11 -2.48
N TRP A 197 17.47 -1.55 -2.35
CA TRP A 197 16.27 -0.80 -2.72
C TRP A 197 15.91 0.14 -1.58
N ARG A 198 15.38 1.30 -1.91
CA ARG A 198 15.01 2.33 -0.95
C ARG A 198 13.52 2.65 -1.03
N ALA A 199 12.96 3.18 0.04
CA ALA A 199 11.60 3.72 0.08
C ALA A 199 11.65 5.24 0.31
N PRO A 200 11.91 6.04 -0.75
CA PRO A 200 11.89 7.48 -0.61
C PRO A 200 10.47 8.00 -0.43
N THR A 201 10.38 9.18 0.14
CA THR A 201 9.15 9.96 0.23
C THR A 201 9.03 10.87 -0.97
N GLY A 202 7.91 10.78 -1.66
CA GLY A 202 7.53 11.68 -2.75
C GLY A 202 6.24 12.41 -2.45
N VAL A 203 6.09 13.62 -2.99
CA VAL A 203 4.88 14.43 -2.86
C VAL A 203 4.30 14.78 -4.22
N THR A 204 2.98 14.90 -4.29
CA THR A 204 2.25 15.38 -5.46
C THR A 204 1.14 16.33 -5.05
N SER A 205 0.75 17.24 -5.96
CA SER A 205 -0.37 18.14 -5.74
C SER A 205 -1.70 17.38 -5.91
N LEU A 206 -2.64 17.67 -5.03
CA LEU A 206 -4.05 17.30 -5.16
C LEU A 206 -4.93 18.45 -5.71
N ARG A 207 -4.32 19.52 -6.25
CA ARG A 207 -5.04 20.64 -6.85
C ARG A 207 -5.48 20.35 -8.27
#